data_f4eeea5df7500064bb6f0eecda5bb3f9
#
_entry.id   f4eeea5df7500064bb6f0eecda5bb3f9
#
_cell.length_a   1.000
_cell.length_b   1.000
_cell.length_c   1.000
_cell.angle_alpha   90.00
_cell.angle_beta   90.00
_cell.angle_gamma   90.00
#
_symmetry.space_group_name_H-M   'P 1'
#
loop_
_entity.id
_entity.type
_entity.pdbx_description
1 polymer ?
#
loop_
_entity_poly.entity_id
_entity_poly.type
_entity_poly.pdbx_seq_one_letter_code
_entity_poly.pdbx_strand_id
1 'polypeptide(L)'
;KFIVMIASGKIVGHAPLEPFKLAVTSHVVDLTIAVHEGNQGNGYGKRLLSHLIDWATSNQKIEKIELRVRSSNTNAIALYKKMGFVEEGRMVRRLKIGPDCYLDDVSMALWVGP
;
A
#
# COMPACT_ATOMS: atom_id res chain seq x y z
N LYS A 1 -1.96 -6.85 -10.97
CA LYS A 1 -1.34 -7.94 -10.18
C LYS A 1 -2.04 -8.11 -8.85
N PHE A 2 -2.40 -9.33 -8.51
CA PHE A 2 -3.03 -9.67 -7.25
C PHE A 2 -2.18 -10.73 -6.55
N ILE A 3 -1.83 -10.48 -5.30
CA ILE A 3 -0.99 -11.38 -4.51
C ILE A 3 -1.74 -11.78 -3.25
N VAL A 4 -1.73 -13.07 -2.97
CA VAL A 4 -2.32 -13.64 -1.77
C VAL A 4 -1.20 -14.28 -0.95
N MET A 5 -1.16 -13.97 0.34
CA MET A 5 -0.24 -14.59 1.27
C MET A 5 -0.96 -15.69 2.04
N ILE A 6 -0.37 -16.87 2.05
CA ILE A 6 -0.93 -18.04 2.72
C ILE A 6 0.03 -18.47 3.83
N ALA A 7 -0.52 -18.71 5.02
CA ALA A 7 0.20 -19.28 6.15
C ALA A 7 -0.67 -20.34 6.79
N SER A 8 -0.06 -21.51 7.10
CA SER A 8 -0.76 -22.66 7.69
C SER A 8 -2.03 -23.07 6.91
N GLY A 9 -1.98 -22.95 5.59
CA GLY A 9 -3.08 -23.30 4.71
C GLY A 9 -4.22 -22.31 4.66
N LYS A 10 -4.08 -21.15 5.31
CA LYS A 10 -5.11 -20.10 5.32
C LYS A 10 -4.60 -18.85 4.62
N ILE A 11 -5.51 -18.12 3.97
CA ILE A 11 -5.20 -16.81 3.40
C ILE A 11 -5.07 -15.82 4.55
N VAL A 12 -3.89 -15.22 4.73
CA VAL A 12 -3.61 -14.28 5.81
C VAL A 12 -3.48 -12.84 5.34
N GLY A 13 -3.36 -12.62 4.04
CA GLY A 13 -3.29 -11.27 3.47
C GLY A 13 -3.43 -11.29 1.97
N HIS A 14 -3.69 -10.14 1.39
CA HIS A 14 -3.76 -9.97 -0.06
C HIS A 14 -3.42 -8.53 -0.43
N ALA A 15 -2.97 -8.33 -1.66
CA ALA A 15 -2.62 -7.02 -2.16
C ALA A 15 -2.84 -6.93 -3.66
N PRO A 16 -3.86 -6.22 -4.11
CA PRO A 16 -3.97 -5.84 -5.51
C PRO A 16 -2.99 -4.72 -5.83
N LEU A 17 -2.39 -4.80 -7.01
CA LEU A 17 -1.47 -3.81 -7.54
C LEU A 17 -1.90 -3.57 -8.98
N GLU A 18 -2.55 -2.44 -9.21
CA GLU A 18 -3.21 -2.15 -10.47
C GLU A 18 -2.66 -0.91 -11.14
N PRO A 19 -2.40 -0.95 -12.46
CA PRO A 19 -2.01 0.26 -13.19
C PRO A 19 -3.21 1.20 -13.35
N PHE A 20 -2.93 2.48 -13.39
CA PHE A 20 -3.95 3.46 -13.72
C PHE A 20 -4.29 3.37 -15.22
N LYS A 21 -5.56 3.67 -15.55
CA LYS A 21 -6.07 3.47 -16.92
C LYS A 21 -5.59 4.49 -17.94
N LEU A 22 -5.21 5.69 -17.49
CA LEU A 22 -4.76 6.73 -18.40
C LEU A 22 -3.33 6.47 -18.86
N ALA A 23 -3.05 6.71 -20.13
CA ALA A 23 -1.72 6.49 -20.68
C ALA A 23 -0.64 7.30 -19.95
N VAL A 24 -0.95 8.53 -19.57
CA VAL A 24 0.01 9.41 -18.86
C VAL A 24 0.33 8.94 -17.45
N THR A 25 -0.47 8.05 -16.88
CA THR A 25 -0.24 7.46 -15.55
C THR A 25 -0.02 5.94 -15.61
N SER A 26 0.17 5.38 -16.79
CA SER A 26 0.33 3.92 -16.95
C SER A 26 1.58 3.36 -16.31
N HIS A 27 2.56 4.20 -15.98
CA HIS A 27 3.78 3.81 -15.27
C HIS A 27 3.60 3.79 -13.75
N VAL A 28 2.42 4.18 -13.27
CA VAL A 28 2.09 4.24 -11.84
C VAL A 28 1.12 3.14 -11.51
N VAL A 29 1.36 2.45 -10.40
CA VAL A 29 0.44 1.44 -9.90
C VAL A 29 -0.08 1.85 -8.52
N ASP A 30 -1.34 1.53 -8.28
CA ASP A 30 -1.99 1.78 -7.00
C ASP A 30 -1.94 0.50 -6.16
N LEU A 31 -1.53 0.63 -4.92
CA LEU A 31 -1.35 -0.49 -4.00
C LEU A 31 -2.37 -0.44 -2.89
N THR A 32 -3.05 -1.54 -2.67
CA THR A 32 -3.86 -1.75 -1.46
C THR A 32 -3.32 -3.00 -0.77
N ILE A 33 -3.05 -2.90 0.53
CA ILE A 33 -2.57 -4.03 1.31
C ILE A 33 -3.57 -4.30 2.44
N ALA A 34 -3.92 -5.57 2.61
CA ALA A 34 -4.75 -6.00 3.72
C ALA A 34 -4.18 -7.28 4.32
N VAL A 35 -3.99 -7.29 5.63
CA VAL A 35 -3.66 -8.49 6.40
C VAL A 35 -4.93 -8.86 7.15
N HIS A 36 -5.41 -10.09 6.97
CA HIS A 36 -6.68 -10.53 7.52
C HIS A 36 -6.64 -10.54 9.05
N GLU A 37 -7.80 -10.27 9.65
CA GLU A 37 -7.95 -10.23 11.11
C GLU A 37 -7.43 -11.51 11.74
N GLY A 38 -6.76 -11.37 12.88
CA GLY A 38 -6.12 -12.48 13.58
C GLY A 38 -4.71 -12.79 13.10
N ASN A 39 -4.28 -12.23 11.97
CA ASN A 39 -2.95 -12.46 11.40
C ASN A 39 -2.07 -11.20 11.41
N GLN A 40 -2.56 -10.13 11.98
CA GLN A 40 -1.82 -8.88 12.09
C GLN A 40 -0.71 -9.02 13.14
N GLY A 41 0.37 -8.26 12.97
CA GLY A 41 1.49 -8.29 13.90
C GLY A 41 2.48 -9.42 13.68
N ASN A 42 2.28 -10.28 12.68
CA ASN A 42 3.18 -11.41 12.37
C ASN A 42 4.18 -11.10 11.25
N GLY A 43 4.33 -9.84 10.88
CA GLY A 43 5.23 -9.43 9.80
C GLY A 43 4.72 -9.73 8.40
N TYR A 44 3.47 -10.16 8.26
CA TYR A 44 2.89 -10.49 6.95
C TYR A 44 2.78 -9.28 6.05
N GLY A 45 2.41 -8.12 6.59
CA GLY A 45 2.34 -6.89 5.81
C GLY A 45 3.67 -6.52 5.20
N LYS A 46 4.74 -6.60 5.98
CA LYS A 46 6.10 -6.32 5.51
C LYS A 46 6.53 -7.29 4.42
N ARG A 47 6.26 -8.58 4.60
CA ARG A 47 6.63 -9.62 3.62
C ARG A 47 5.87 -9.45 2.32
N LEU A 48 4.58 -9.16 2.41
CA LEU A 48 3.73 -8.92 1.25
C LEU A 48 4.19 -7.68 0.49
N LEU A 49 4.48 -6.60 1.21
CA LEU A 49 4.97 -5.34 0.64
C LEU A 49 6.32 -5.52 -0.03
N SER A 50 7.26 -6.22 0.60
CA SER A 50 8.58 -6.52 0.02
C SER A 50 8.44 -7.26 -1.31
N HIS A 51 7.56 -8.25 -1.36
CA HIS A 51 7.33 -9.02 -2.58
C HIS A 51 6.76 -8.15 -3.70
N LEU A 52 5.83 -7.26 -3.37
CA LEU A 52 5.23 -6.35 -4.34
C LEU A 52 6.25 -5.34 -4.87
N ILE A 53 7.09 -4.81 -4.00
CA ILE A 53 8.16 -3.88 -4.40
C ILE A 53 9.13 -4.57 -5.35
N ASP A 54 9.54 -5.80 -5.03
CA ASP A 54 10.44 -6.58 -5.88
C ASP A 54 9.82 -6.83 -7.25
N TRP A 55 8.55 -7.20 -7.29
CA TRP A 55 7.85 -7.40 -8.55
C TRP A 55 7.77 -6.12 -9.37
N ALA A 56 7.42 -5.00 -8.75
CA ALA A 56 7.32 -3.71 -9.44
C ALA A 56 8.68 -3.25 -9.96
N THR A 57 9.73 -3.44 -9.15
CA THR A 57 11.10 -3.09 -9.55
C THR A 57 11.57 -3.90 -10.76
N SER A 58 11.13 -5.14 -10.85
CA SER A 58 11.48 -6.03 -11.97
C SER A 58 10.67 -5.75 -13.23
N ASN A 59 9.59 -4.98 -13.13
CA ASN A 59 8.72 -4.69 -14.25
C ASN A 59 9.10 -3.32 -14.84
N GLN A 60 9.71 -3.33 -16.02
CA GLN A 60 10.22 -2.12 -16.66
C GLN A 60 9.14 -1.08 -17.01
N LYS A 61 7.89 -1.48 -17.06
CA LYS A 61 6.77 -0.57 -17.34
C LYS A 61 6.33 0.22 -16.12
N ILE A 62 6.74 -0.21 -14.93
CA ILE A 62 6.34 0.41 -13.66
C ILE A 62 7.49 1.24 -13.13
N GLU A 63 7.20 2.49 -12.78
CA GLU A 63 8.20 3.43 -12.26
C GLU A 63 7.84 3.92 -10.86
N LYS A 64 6.55 3.85 -10.48
CA LYS A 64 6.09 4.41 -9.22
C LYS A 64 4.97 3.57 -8.62
N ILE A 65 5.02 3.36 -7.31
CA ILE A 65 3.95 2.74 -6.52
C ILE A 65 3.33 3.82 -5.64
N GLU A 66 2.01 3.97 -5.72
CA GLU A 66 1.27 4.89 -4.86
C GLU A 66 0.34 4.12 -3.95
N LEU A 67 0.13 4.64 -2.75
CA LEU A 67 -0.83 4.08 -1.82
C LEU A 67 -1.46 5.19 -0.99
N ARG A 68 -2.57 4.86 -0.35
CA ARG A 68 -3.22 5.75 0.63
C ARG A 68 -3.37 5.00 1.94
N VAL A 69 -3.25 5.74 3.03
CA VAL A 69 -3.35 5.19 4.37
C VAL A 69 -4.02 6.20 5.29
N ARG A 70 -4.88 5.71 6.17
CA ARG A 70 -5.54 6.56 7.16
C ARG A 70 -4.51 7.12 8.11
N SER A 71 -4.66 8.40 8.47
CA SER A 71 -3.72 9.09 9.38
C SER A 71 -3.61 8.43 10.76
N SER A 72 -4.65 7.71 11.18
CA SER A 72 -4.63 6.98 12.46
C SER A 72 -3.82 5.68 12.42
N ASN A 73 -3.50 5.17 11.23
CA ASN A 73 -2.77 3.92 11.09
C ASN A 73 -1.26 4.18 11.14
N THR A 74 -0.79 4.54 12.33
CA THR A 74 0.62 4.93 12.53
C THR A 74 1.58 3.77 12.30
N ASN A 75 1.17 2.54 12.58
CA ASN A 75 1.99 1.35 12.33
C ASN A 75 2.22 1.14 10.83
N ALA A 76 1.18 1.28 10.01
CA ALA A 76 1.30 1.16 8.57
C ALA A 76 2.16 2.27 7.99
N ILE A 77 1.94 3.51 8.43
CA ILE A 77 2.74 4.65 7.96
C ILE A 77 4.22 4.43 8.29
N ALA A 78 4.53 3.97 9.50
CA ALA A 78 5.90 3.67 9.90
C ALA A 78 6.51 2.57 9.03
N LEU A 79 5.76 1.53 8.73
CA LEU A 79 6.19 0.44 7.85
C LEU A 79 6.50 0.96 6.45
N TYR A 80 5.61 1.75 5.86
CA TYR A 80 5.81 2.30 4.52
C TYR A 80 7.04 3.19 4.46
N LYS A 81 7.24 4.05 5.46
CA LYS A 81 8.44 4.89 5.54
C LYS A 81 9.71 4.05 5.64
N LYS A 82 9.67 2.99 6.44
CA LYS A 82 10.80 2.07 6.60
C LYS A 82 11.16 1.39 5.27
N MET A 83 10.15 1.12 4.45
CA MET A 83 10.34 0.49 3.14
C MET A 83 10.71 1.49 2.03
N GLY A 84 10.82 2.77 2.35
CA GLY A 84 11.27 3.79 1.41
C GLY A 84 10.18 4.69 0.85
N PHE A 85 8.92 4.49 1.24
CA PHE A 85 7.83 5.36 0.81
C PHE A 85 7.95 6.74 1.46
N VAL A 86 7.57 7.76 0.71
CA VAL A 86 7.53 9.15 1.20
C VAL A 86 6.09 9.66 1.12
N GLU A 87 5.73 10.54 2.04
CA GLU A 87 4.44 11.20 2.00
C GLU A 87 4.43 12.23 0.88
N GLU A 88 3.44 12.16 -0.01
CA GLU A 88 3.29 13.11 -1.11
C GLU A 88 2.18 14.12 -0.87
N GLY A 89 1.22 13.77 -0.04
CA GLY A 89 0.09 14.65 0.22
C GLY A 89 -0.82 14.11 1.29
N ARG A 90 -1.77 14.94 1.68
CA ARG A 90 -2.71 14.61 2.74
C ARG A 90 -4.04 15.26 2.41
N MET A 91 -5.09 14.45 2.32
CA MET A 91 -6.45 14.95 2.14
C MET A 91 -7.07 15.09 3.53
N VAL A 92 -7.11 16.31 4.01
CA VAL A 92 -7.54 16.61 5.39
C VAL A 92 -9.02 16.31 5.56
N ARG A 93 -9.35 15.56 6.62
CA ARG A 93 -10.71 15.24 7.01
C ARG A 93 -11.53 14.53 5.93
N ARG A 94 -10.87 13.84 5.04
CA ARG A 94 -11.54 13.13 3.95
C ARG A 94 -12.36 11.94 4.43
N LEU A 95 -11.92 11.29 5.51
CA LEU A 95 -12.54 10.08 6.02
C LEU A 95 -13.37 10.42 7.26
N LYS A 96 -14.67 10.13 7.20
CA LYS A 96 -15.56 10.31 8.35
C LYS A 96 -15.85 8.95 8.95
N ILE A 97 -15.34 8.70 10.15
CA ILE A 97 -15.45 7.41 10.82
C ILE A 97 -16.48 7.40 11.95
N GLY A 98 -17.16 8.52 12.18
CA GLY A 98 -18.17 8.66 13.20
C GLY A 98 -18.68 10.08 13.27
N PRO A 99 -19.70 10.37 14.12
CA PRO A 99 -20.16 11.74 14.34
C PRO A 99 -19.01 12.57 14.85
N ASP A 100 -18.73 13.68 14.17
CA ASP A 100 -17.63 14.59 14.53
C ASP A 100 -16.26 13.93 14.66
N CYS A 101 -16.07 12.77 14.00
CA CYS A 101 -14.79 12.07 14.03
C CYS A 101 -14.29 11.88 12.60
N TYR A 102 -13.19 12.55 12.27
CA TYR A 102 -12.62 12.55 10.94
C TYR A 102 -11.16 12.12 10.98
N LEU A 103 -10.71 11.52 9.90
CA LEU A 103 -9.31 11.18 9.67
C LEU A 103 -8.85 11.75 8.34
N ASP A 104 -7.57 12.00 8.25
CA ASP A 104 -6.95 12.38 6.99
C ASP A 104 -6.65 11.13 6.15
N ASP A 105 -6.64 11.30 4.85
CA ASP A 105 -6.21 10.29 3.91
C ASP A 105 -4.82 10.67 3.42
N VAL A 106 -3.81 9.89 3.80
CA VAL A 106 -2.40 10.19 3.54
C VAL A 106 -1.97 9.47 2.26
N SER A 107 -1.44 10.23 1.31
CA SER A 107 -0.89 9.66 0.07
C SER A 107 0.60 9.46 0.23
N MET A 108 1.08 8.26 -0.10
CA MET A 108 2.49 7.92 -0.03
C MET A 108 2.93 7.27 -1.34
N ALA A 109 4.19 7.40 -1.67
CA ALA A 109 4.73 6.84 -2.91
C ALA A 109 6.16 6.34 -2.76
N LEU A 110 6.49 5.37 -3.61
CA LEU A 110 7.83 4.83 -3.76
C LEU A 110 8.18 4.80 -5.25
N TRP A 111 9.29 5.39 -5.62
CA TRP A 111 9.81 5.28 -6.97
C TRP A 111 10.63 4.00 -7.10
N VAL A 112 10.30 3.15 -8.07
CA VAL A 112 10.93 1.84 -8.30
C VAL A 112 11.64 1.76 -9.64
N GLY A 113 11.44 2.74 -10.49
CA GLY A 113 12.05 2.81 -11.80
C GLY A 113 12.81 4.11 -12.01
N PRO A 114 13.46 4.24 -13.15
CA PRO A 114 14.21 5.45 -13.50
C PRO A 114 13.34 6.67 -13.70
#